data_b54f1101009f3f1ab9397d6242f6bc46
#
_entry.id   b54f1101009f3f1ab9397d6242f6bc46
#
_cell.length_a   1.000
_cell.length_b   1.000
_cell.length_c   1.000
_cell.angle_alpha   90.00
_cell.angle_beta   90.00
_cell.angle_gamma   90.00
#
_symmetry.space_group_name_H-M   'P 1'
#
loop_
_entity.id
_entity.type
_entity.pdbx_description
1 polymer ?
#
loop_
_entity_poly.entity_id
_entity_poly.type
_entity_poly.pdbx_seq_one_letter_code
_entity_poly.pdbx_strand_id
1 'polypeptide(L)'
;MKPPSWPGGVVTLELGRRPEILIAERERAMAGSTTVSYTENLRKYLDLPQNGSIQAEYIWIDGNNGVRCKTRTLTKKPDNVEELPEWNFDGSSTGQAPGEDSDIYLRPVAVYPDPFRRGDNILVLCECWNSDGVPNKFNYRHDCAKLMEAHKDQVPWFGLEQEYTLFDELDQPFGWPRGGFPGPQGPYYCGVGTGKVYCRDIVEAHYRACLYAGIKISGINAEVLPSQWEYQVGPCEGIEMGDQLWMSRFLLHRVAEEFGVKISFHPKPIKGDWNGSGLHTNVSTAAMRAPGGMKYIEDAIEKLAKRHKEHIAVYGDDNTMRLTGKHETGNIEQFSYGVADRGSSIRIPRSVAKEGYGYFEDRRPASNACPYQITGIMIETICGSLEQ
;
A
#
# COMPACT_ATOMS: atom_id res chain seq x y z
N MET A 1 70.04 -1.09 -4.57
CA MET A 1 69.16 -2.12 -5.11
C MET A 1 67.91 -1.45 -5.67
N LYS A 2 67.70 -1.52 -6.99
CA LYS A 2 66.52 -0.99 -7.66
C LYS A 2 65.37 -1.99 -7.52
N PRO A 3 64.10 -1.55 -7.35
CA PRO A 3 62.95 -2.47 -7.37
C PRO A 3 62.63 -2.96 -8.79
N PRO A 4 62.04 -4.13 -8.95
CA PRO A 4 61.73 -4.71 -10.25
C PRO A 4 60.58 -3.99 -10.95
N SER A 5 60.74 -3.78 -12.25
CA SER A 5 59.72 -3.25 -13.15
C SER A 5 58.72 -4.34 -13.54
N TRP A 6 57.45 -4.07 -13.41
CA TRP A 6 56.35 -4.89 -13.93
C TRP A 6 56.05 -4.46 -15.38
N PRO A 7 55.82 -5.38 -16.30
CA PRO A 7 55.39 -5.02 -17.68
C PRO A 7 53.92 -4.64 -17.66
N GLY A 8 53.59 -3.40 -18.05
CA GLY A 8 52.24 -2.92 -18.25
C GLY A 8 51.62 -3.56 -19.50
N GLY A 9 50.80 -4.57 -19.28
CA GLY A 9 49.85 -5.04 -20.24
C GLY A 9 48.52 -4.33 -20.02
N VAL A 10 48.15 -3.44 -20.92
CA VAL A 10 46.79 -2.87 -21.01
C VAL A 10 45.86 -3.99 -21.44
N VAL A 11 45.12 -4.57 -20.53
CA VAL A 11 43.99 -5.44 -20.88
C VAL A 11 42.80 -4.52 -21.12
N THR A 12 42.55 -4.25 -22.40
CA THR A 12 41.28 -3.69 -22.88
C THR A 12 40.22 -4.76 -22.67
N LEU A 13 39.47 -4.64 -21.57
CA LEU A 13 38.19 -5.34 -21.39
C LEU A 13 37.23 -4.79 -22.45
N GLU A 14 37.05 -5.52 -23.55
CA GLU A 14 35.89 -5.34 -24.43
C GLU A 14 34.61 -5.66 -23.63
N LEU A 15 34.06 -4.65 -22.99
CA LEU A 15 32.68 -4.64 -22.45
C LEU A 15 31.73 -4.42 -23.64
N GLY A 16 31.65 -5.39 -24.52
CA GLY A 16 30.76 -5.41 -25.67
C GLY A 16 30.09 -6.77 -25.82
N ARG A 17 29.18 -7.14 -24.90
CA ARG A 17 28.16 -8.11 -25.27
C ARG A 17 27.32 -7.46 -26.35
N ARG A 18 27.30 -8.07 -27.53
CA ARG A 18 26.54 -7.56 -28.67
C ARG A 18 25.08 -7.40 -28.24
N PRO A 19 24.40 -6.31 -28.62
CA PRO A 19 22.99 -6.09 -28.31
C PRO A 19 22.09 -7.27 -28.67
N GLU A 20 22.44 -7.98 -29.75
CA GLU A 20 21.75 -9.18 -30.23
C GLU A 20 21.79 -10.37 -29.26
N ILE A 21 22.87 -10.52 -28.46
CA ILE A 21 23.00 -11.59 -27.45
C ILE A 21 22.13 -11.27 -26.26
N LEU A 22 22.08 -10.01 -25.82
CA LEU A 22 21.21 -9.55 -24.73
C LEU A 22 19.73 -9.67 -25.10
N ILE A 23 19.39 -9.39 -26.39
CA ILE A 23 18.03 -9.57 -26.91
C ILE A 23 17.65 -11.04 -26.92
N ALA A 24 18.54 -11.93 -27.44
CA ALA A 24 18.30 -13.37 -27.49
C ALA A 24 18.25 -14.03 -26.10
N GLU A 25 19.03 -13.56 -25.13
CA GLU A 25 18.96 -14.03 -23.74
C GLU A 25 17.64 -13.58 -23.06
N ARG A 26 17.17 -12.36 -23.34
CA ARG A 26 15.89 -11.83 -22.87
C ARG A 26 14.70 -12.56 -23.53
N GLU A 27 14.75 -12.83 -24.81
CA GLU A 27 13.74 -13.62 -25.54
C GLU A 27 13.67 -15.08 -25.04
N ARG A 28 14.80 -15.70 -24.68
CA ARG A 28 14.84 -17.04 -24.07
C ARG A 28 14.29 -17.05 -22.63
N ALA A 29 14.57 -16.02 -21.83
CA ALA A 29 14.01 -15.89 -20.50
C ALA A 29 12.49 -15.68 -20.53
N MET A 30 11.98 -15.02 -21.58
CA MET A 30 10.55 -14.76 -21.76
C MET A 30 9.79 -15.88 -22.50
N ALA A 31 10.47 -16.84 -23.14
CA ALA A 31 9.84 -17.95 -23.88
C ALA A 31 9.05 -18.94 -23.02
N GLY A 32 9.10 -18.80 -21.70
CA GLY A 32 8.31 -19.58 -20.73
C GLY A 32 7.37 -18.75 -19.87
N SER A 33 7.44 -17.40 -19.98
CA SER A 33 6.60 -16.49 -19.20
C SER A 33 5.28 -16.19 -19.89
N THR A 34 4.19 -16.21 -19.14
CA THR A 34 2.86 -15.74 -19.58
C THR A 34 2.65 -14.25 -19.30
N THR A 35 3.52 -13.64 -18.50
CA THR A 35 3.53 -12.21 -18.21
C THR A 35 4.44 -11.47 -19.20
N VAL A 36 3.87 -10.58 -20.01
CA VAL A 36 4.59 -9.83 -21.03
C VAL A 36 4.42 -8.34 -20.78
N SER A 37 5.54 -7.66 -20.53
CA SER A 37 5.60 -6.20 -20.46
C SER A 37 6.82 -5.69 -21.21
N TYR A 38 6.61 -4.76 -22.14
CA TYR A 38 7.64 -4.17 -22.98
C TYR A 38 7.70 -2.65 -22.77
N THR A 39 8.05 -2.22 -21.59
CA THR A 39 8.12 -0.80 -21.18
C THR A 39 9.00 0.04 -22.12
N GLU A 40 10.10 -0.54 -22.64
CA GLU A 40 10.96 0.17 -23.60
C GLU A 40 10.26 0.50 -24.92
N ASN A 41 9.35 -0.38 -25.38
CA ASN A 41 8.55 -0.08 -26.55
C ASN A 41 7.51 1.00 -26.27
N LEU A 42 6.89 0.97 -25.08
CA LEU A 42 5.94 1.99 -24.65
C LEU A 42 6.58 3.38 -24.65
N ARG A 43 7.83 3.53 -24.19
CA ARG A 43 8.54 4.83 -24.14
C ARG A 43 8.54 5.57 -25.47
N LYS A 44 8.67 4.85 -26.59
CA LYS A 44 8.63 5.44 -27.94
C LYS A 44 7.32 6.17 -28.25
N TYR A 45 6.23 5.73 -27.65
CA TYR A 45 4.90 6.32 -27.82
C TYR A 45 4.59 7.38 -26.78
N LEU A 46 5.13 7.26 -25.56
CA LEU A 46 4.97 8.28 -24.52
C LEU A 46 5.65 9.60 -24.87
N ASP A 47 6.66 9.58 -25.74
CA ASP A 47 7.33 10.79 -26.24
C ASP A 47 6.54 11.51 -27.36
N LEU A 48 5.44 10.92 -27.86
CA LEU A 48 4.60 11.55 -28.86
C LEU A 48 3.79 12.72 -28.25
N PRO A 49 3.61 13.84 -28.98
CA PRO A 49 2.84 14.96 -28.50
C PRO A 49 1.35 14.60 -28.36
N GLN A 50 0.74 15.01 -27.26
CA GLN A 50 -0.68 14.75 -26.97
C GLN A 50 -1.64 15.79 -27.59
N ASN A 51 -1.12 16.77 -28.36
CA ASN A 51 -1.90 17.79 -29.07
C ASN A 51 -2.90 18.56 -28.18
N GLY A 52 -2.47 18.90 -26.96
CA GLY A 52 -3.27 19.63 -25.99
C GLY A 52 -4.27 18.79 -25.19
N SER A 53 -4.39 17.51 -25.50
CA SER A 53 -5.19 16.56 -24.70
C SER A 53 -4.37 15.95 -23.58
N ILE A 54 -5.05 15.49 -22.53
CA ILE A 54 -4.44 14.73 -21.42
C ILE A 54 -5.18 13.43 -21.19
N GLN A 55 -4.51 12.46 -20.58
CA GLN A 55 -5.11 11.23 -20.09
C GLN A 55 -5.43 11.36 -18.60
N ALA A 56 -6.68 11.10 -18.24
CA ALA A 56 -7.16 11.04 -16.86
C ALA A 56 -7.54 9.58 -16.56
N GLU A 57 -6.76 8.90 -15.71
CA GLU A 57 -7.03 7.52 -15.30
C GLU A 57 -7.86 7.51 -14.04
N TYR A 58 -9.13 7.09 -14.17
CA TYR A 58 -10.10 6.95 -13.10
C TYR A 58 -9.88 5.63 -12.39
N ILE A 59 -9.68 5.69 -11.08
CA ILE A 59 -9.29 4.57 -10.22
C ILE A 59 -10.35 4.40 -9.15
N TRP A 60 -10.80 3.18 -8.91
CA TRP A 60 -11.78 2.86 -7.85
C TRP A 60 -11.48 1.52 -7.19
N ILE A 61 -12.15 1.27 -6.09
CA ILE A 61 -12.07 0.02 -5.32
C ILE A 61 -13.31 -0.83 -5.66
N ASP A 62 -13.09 -2.08 -6.02
CA ASP A 62 -14.16 -3.02 -6.37
C ASP A 62 -14.76 -3.74 -5.15
N GLY A 63 -15.73 -4.63 -5.42
CA GLY A 63 -16.43 -5.40 -4.39
C GLY A 63 -15.57 -6.40 -3.60
N ASN A 64 -14.33 -6.64 -4.03
CA ASN A 64 -13.38 -7.55 -3.40
C ASN A 64 -12.16 -6.82 -2.81
N ASN A 65 -12.25 -5.52 -2.56
CA ASN A 65 -11.13 -4.68 -2.16
C ASN A 65 -9.95 -4.70 -3.15
N GLY A 66 -10.22 -4.93 -4.44
CA GLY A 66 -9.27 -4.78 -5.53
C GLY A 66 -9.30 -3.38 -6.13
N VAL A 67 -8.17 -2.90 -6.65
CA VAL A 67 -8.14 -1.66 -7.42
C VAL A 67 -8.50 -1.90 -8.88
N ARG A 68 -9.28 -1.00 -9.46
CA ARG A 68 -9.67 -0.98 -10.88
C ARG A 68 -9.39 0.37 -11.48
N CYS A 69 -9.19 0.42 -12.79
CA CYS A 69 -9.00 1.68 -13.49
C CYS A 69 -9.54 1.65 -14.92
N LYS A 70 -9.83 2.84 -15.42
CA LYS A 70 -10.10 3.11 -16.84
C LYS A 70 -9.70 4.53 -17.17
N THR A 71 -9.18 4.76 -18.36
CA THR A 71 -8.63 6.05 -18.78
C THR A 71 -9.55 6.75 -19.78
N ARG A 72 -9.74 8.05 -19.59
CA ARG A 72 -10.42 8.90 -20.58
C ARG A 72 -9.52 10.06 -21.01
N THR A 73 -9.84 10.65 -22.16
CA THR A 73 -9.19 11.84 -22.66
C THR A 73 -9.95 13.08 -22.17
N LEU A 74 -9.19 14.06 -21.67
CA LEU A 74 -9.68 15.41 -21.42
C LEU A 74 -8.96 16.39 -22.34
N THR A 75 -9.65 17.49 -22.70
CA THR A 75 -9.11 18.52 -23.59
C THR A 75 -8.32 19.61 -22.88
N LYS A 76 -8.37 19.62 -21.55
CA LYS A 76 -7.56 20.46 -20.67
C LYS A 76 -7.33 19.77 -19.34
N LYS A 77 -6.28 20.15 -18.63
CA LYS A 77 -6.06 19.78 -17.24
C LYS A 77 -7.08 20.51 -16.35
N PRO A 78 -7.80 19.82 -15.45
CA PRO A 78 -8.69 20.47 -14.50
C PRO A 78 -7.87 21.25 -13.45
N ASP A 79 -8.40 22.35 -12.97
CA ASP A 79 -7.79 23.14 -11.89
C ASP A 79 -8.11 22.56 -10.51
N ASN A 80 -9.24 21.86 -10.39
CA ASN A 80 -9.69 21.19 -9.15
C ASN A 80 -10.49 19.92 -9.50
N VAL A 81 -10.79 19.12 -8.46
CA VAL A 81 -11.46 17.83 -8.63
C VAL A 81 -12.92 17.96 -9.09
N GLU A 82 -13.59 19.06 -8.75
CA GLU A 82 -14.98 19.35 -9.08
C GLU A 82 -15.20 19.60 -10.59
N GLU A 83 -14.15 19.95 -11.32
CA GLU A 83 -14.20 20.12 -12.78
C GLU A 83 -14.14 18.79 -13.53
N LEU A 84 -13.81 17.69 -12.86
CA LEU A 84 -13.73 16.38 -13.46
C LEU A 84 -15.14 15.81 -13.69
N PRO A 85 -15.43 15.33 -14.91
CA PRO A 85 -16.74 14.74 -15.18
C PRO A 85 -16.91 13.39 -14.46
N GLU A 86 -18.11 13.12 -13.98
CA GLU A 86 -18.50 11.77 -13.58
C GLU A 86 -18.35 10.80 -14.75
N TRP A 87 -18.13 9.53 -14.44
CA TRP A 87 -18.12 8.47 -15.42
C TRP A 87 -18.87 7.26 -14.86
N ASN A 88 -18.99 6.17 -15.63
CA ASN A 88 -19.64 4.95 -15.21
C ASN A 88 -18.85 3.71 -15.69
N PHE A 89 -19.16 2.58 -15.11
CA PHE A 89 -18.63 1.27 -15.51
C PHE A 89 -19.66 0.17 -15.22
N ASP A 90 -19.43 -1.02 -15.79
CA ASP A 90 -20.24 -2.21 -15.52
C ASP A 90 -19.90 -2.82 -14.15
N GLY A 91 -20.71 -2.54 -13.16
CA GLY A 91 -20.56 -3.04 -11.80
C GLY A 91 -20.75 -4.54 -11.64
N SER A 92 -21.39 -5.22 -12.61
CA SER A 92 -21.56 -6.68 -12.58
C SER A 92 -20.22 -7.39 -12.77
N SER A 93 -19.32 -6.81 -13.56
CA SER A 93 -17.97 -7.33 -13.79
C SER A 93 -17.00 -7.09 -12.63
N THR A 94 -17.42 -6.32 -11.61
CA THR A 94 -16.58 -5.95 -10.46
C THR A 94 -17.17 -6.37 -9.12
N GLY A 95 -18.28 -7.12 -9.12
CA GLY A 95 -18.97 -7.57 -7.92
C GLY A 95 -19.74 -6.46 -7.18
N GLN A 96 -20.01 -5.32 -7.84
CA GLN A 96 -20.61 -4.14 -7.22
C GLN A 96 -22.09 -3.91 -7.57
N ALA A 97 -22.60 -4.57 -8.61
CA ALA A 97 -24.00 -4.47 -9.03
C ALA A 97 -24.52 -5.80 -9.63
N PRO A 98 -25.84 -6.01 -9.70
CA PRO A 98 -26.43 -7.10 -10.49
C PRO A 98 -26.37 -6.81 -11.99
N GLY A 99 -26.56 -7.83 -12.83
CA GLY A 99 -26.49 -7.67 -14.30
C GLY A 99 -27.65 -6.87 -14.91
N GLU A 100 -28.80 -6.82 -14.24
CA GLU A 100 -30.00 -6.12 -14.70
C GLU A 100 -29.96 -4.59 -14.50
N ASP A 101 -29.15 -4.13 -13.52
CA ASP A 101 -28.90 -2.71 -13.24
C ASP A 101 -27.41 -2.56 -12.89
N SER A 102 -26.58 -2.63 -13.92
CA SER A 102 -25.13 -2.79 -13.75
C SER A 102 -24.35 -1.49 -13.72
N ASP A 103 -24.97 -0.36 -14.09
CA ASP A 103 -24.26 0.92 -14.13
C ASP A 103 -23.90 1.43 -12.73
N ILE A 104 -22.60 1.52 -12.47
CA ILE A 104 -22.03 2.17 -11.27
C ILE A 104 -21.32 3.45 -11.71
N TYR A 105 -21.59 4.54 -11.00
CA TYR A 105 -21.02 5.85 -11.29
C TYR A 105 -19.75 6.10 -10.50
N LEU A 106 -18.77 6.68 -11.19
CA LEU A 106 -17.47 7.10 -10.64
C LEU A 106 -17.52 8.61 -10.39
N ARG A 107 -17.48 9.00 -9.11
CA ARG A 107 -17.38 10.40 -8.69
C ARG A 107 -15.96 10.70 -8.25
N PRO A 108 -15.26 11.61 -8.96
CA PRO A 108 -13.91 12.02 -8.60
C PRO A 108 -13.85 12.63 -7.18
N VAL A 109 -12.83 12.25 -6.40
CA VAL A 109 -12.64 12.73 -5.02
C VAL A 109 -11.23 13.22 -4.72
N ALA A 110 -10.22 12.75 -5.48
CA ALA A 110 -8.85 13.21 -5.35
C ALA A 110 -8.10 13.06 -6.68
N VAL A 111 -7.10 13.91 -6.89
CA VAL A 111 -6.29 13.96 -8.13
C VAL A 111 -4.81 13.90 -7.77
N TYR A 112 -4.06 13.11 -8.54
CA TYR A 112 -2.63 12.93 -8.38
C TYR A 112 -1.91 13.06 -9.72
N PRO A 113 -0.68 13.61 -9.78
CA PRO A 113 0.18 13.51 -10.94
C PRO A 113 0.42 12.06 -11.37
N ASP A 114 0.32 11.77 -12.65
CA ASP A 114 0.54 10.42 -13.20
C ASP A 114 2.04 10.15 -13.41
N PRO A 115 2.69 9.24 -12.64
CA PRO A 115 4.12 8.96 -12.78
C PRO A 115 4.46 8.12 -14.02
N PHE A 116 3.46 7.45 -14.61
CA PHE A 116 3.66 6.56 -15.77
C PHE A 116 3.66 7.34 -17.07
N ARG A 117 2.68 8.22 -17.26
CA ARG A 117 2.54 9.06 -18.47
C ARG A 117 3.19 10.42 -18.32
N ARG A 118 3.33 10.92 -17.09
CA ARG A 118 3.95 12.22 -16.76
C ARG A 118 3.25 13.43 -17.38
N GLY A 119 3.92 14.56 -17.42
CA GLY A 119 3.36 15.80 -17.96
C GLY A 119 2.11 16.22 -17.22
N ASP A 120 1.06 16.60 -17.96
CA ASP A 120 -0.24 17.03 -17.42
C ASP A 120 -1.21 15.86 -17.18
N ASN A 121 -0.80 14.62 -17.45
CA ASN A 121 -1.62 13.44 -17.21
C ASN A 121 -1.86 13.23 -15.72
N ILE A 122 -3.05 12.73 -15.37
CA ILE A 122 -3.50 12.62 -13.98
C ILE A 122 -4.09 11.25 -13.66
N LEU A 123 -3.96 10.88 -12.39
CA LEU A 123 -4.67 9.78 -11.74
C LEU A 123 -5.81 10.37 -10.91
N VAL A 124 -7.00 9.82 -11.03
CA VAL A 124 -8.23 10.33 -10.42
C VAL A 124 -8.82 9.25 -9.53
N LEU A 125 -8.73 9.42 -8.22
CA LEU A 125 -9.42 8.53 -7.28
C LEU A 125 -10.91 8.84 -7.25
N CYS A 126 -11.74 7.80 -7.30
CA CYS A 126 -13.18 7.92 -7.40
C CYS A 126 -13.91 7.12 -6.32
N GLU A 127 -15.03 7.65 -5.86
CA GLU A 127 -16.08 6.93 -5.15
C GLU A 127 -17.02 6.23 -6.14
N CYS A 128 -17.59 5.09 -5.69
CA CYS A 128 -18.60 4.34 -6.45
C CYS A 128 -20.01 4.63 -5.94
N TRP A 129 -20.92 4.96 -6.86
CA TRP A 129 -22.31 5.28 -6.56
C TRP A 129 -23.25 4.47 -7.45
N ASN A 130 -24.36 4.00 -6.89
CA ASN A 130 -25.40 3.27 -7.63
C ASN A 130 -26.19 4.21 -8.56
N SER A 131 -26.92 3.65 -9.49
CA SER A 131 -27.77 4.37 -10.45
C SER A 131 -28.87 5.22 -9.79
N ASP A 132 -29.32 4.83 -8.60
CA ASP A 132 -30.30 5.54 -7.77
C ASP A 132 -29.71 6.73 -6.98
N GLY A 133 -28.40 6.98 -7.11
CA GLY A 133 -27.70 8.05 -6.39
C GLY A 133 -27.34 7.73 -4.94
N VAL A 134 -27.50 6.47 -4.51
CA VAL A 134 -27.05 6.00 -3.21
C VAL A 134 -25.60 5.53 -3.30
N PRO A 135 -24.75 5.78 -2.29
CA PRO A 135 -23.40 5.22 -2.26
C PRO A 135 -23.42 3.71 -2.43
N ASN A 136 -22.55 3.16 -3.28
CA ASN A 136 -22.44 1.71 -3.41
C ASN A 136 -22.02 1.09 -2.06
N LYS A 137 -22.54 -0.09 -1.73
CA LYS A 137 -22.28 -0.77 -0.45
C LYS A 137 -20.78 -1.02 -0.14
N PHE A 138 -19.93 -0.98 -1.16
CA PHE A 138 -18.48 -1.12 -1.03
C PHE A 138 -17.76 0.24 -1.04
N ASN A 139 -18.50 1.36 -1.08
CA ASN A 139 -17.96 2.71 -1.00
C ASN A 139 -17.69 3.11 0.46
N TYR A 140 -16.73 2.44 1.09
CA TYR A 140 -16.34 2.71 2.48
C TYR A 140 -15.75 4.11 2.69
N ARG A 141 -15.27 4.76 1.61
CA ARG A 141 -14.78 6.15 1.69
C ARG A 141 -15.86 7.11 2.14
N HIS A 142 -17.08 6.97 1.59
CA HIS A 142 -18.19 7.87 1.88
C HIS A 142 -18.51 7.98 3.37
N ASP A 143 -18.65 6.84 4.05
CA ASP A 143 -18.96 6.82 5.49
C ASP A 143 -17.75 7.27 6.32
N CYS A 144 -16.55 6.88 5.92
CA CYS A 144 -15.31 7.34 6.55
C CYS A 144 -15.18 8.87 6.44
N ALA A 145 -15.46 9.47 5.27
CA ALA A 145 -15.40 10.92 5.08
C ALA A 145 -16.38 11.66 5.99
N LYS A 146 -17.59 11.13 6.20
CA LYS A 146 -18.56 11.69 7.15
C LYS A 146 -18.04 11.65 8.58
N LEU A 147 -17.45 10.53 8.99
CA LEU A 147 -16.87 10.40 10.35
C LEU A 147 -15.69 11.37 10.53
N MET A 148 -14.82 11.50 9.54
CA MET A 148 -13.69 12.43 9.59
C MET A 148 -14.16 13.89 9.67
N GLU A 149 -15.19 14.27 8.91
CA GLU A 149 -15.77 15.62 8.97
C GLU A 149 -16.46 15.88 10.32
N ALA A 150 -17.19 14.90 10.88
CA ALA A 150 -17.84 15.01 12.18
C ALA A 150 -16.84 15.21 13.34
N HIS A 151 -15.61 14.73 13.19
CA HIS A 151 -14.56 14.79 14.22
C HIS A 151 -13.33 15.60 13.79
N LYS A 152 -13.47 16.49 12.81
CA LYS A 152 -12.36 17.28 12.26
C LYS A 152 -11.70 18.21 13.28
N ASP A 153 -12.44 18.64 14.31
CA ASP A 153 -11.95 19.43 15.44
C ASP A 153 -10.92 18.68 16.29
N GLN A 154 -10.93 17.34 16.25
CA GLN A 154 -9.94 16.49 16.91
C GLN A 154 -8.61 16.42 16.16
N VAL A 155 -8.56 16.94 14.92
CA VAL A 155 -7.38 16.91 14.03
C VAL A 155 -6.73 15.53 14.02
N PRO A 156 -7.46 14.48 13.58
CA PRO A 156 -6.96 13.10 13.62
C PRO A 156 -5.85 12.91 12.59
N TRP A 157 -4.67 12.47 13.03
CA TRP A 157 -3.55 12.10 12.19
C TRP A 157 -3.32 10.61 12.21
N PHE A 158 -3.00 10.08 11.03
CA PHE A 158 -2.70 8.66 10.83
C PHE A 158 -1.38 8.47 10.09
N GLY A 159 -0.71 7.37 10.40
CA GLY A 159 0.41 6.85 9.62
C GLY A 159 0.27 5.34 9.49
N LEU A 160 0.26 4.82 8.26
CA LEU A 160 0.04 3.40 8.00
C LEU A 160 1.31 2.74 7.46
N GLU A 161 1.61 1.55 7.99
CA GLU A 161 2.76 0.72 7.64
C GLU A 161 2.25 -0.48 6.84
N GLN A 162 2.38 -0.40 5.51
CA GLN A 162 1.84 -1.39 4.58
C GLN A 162 2.87 -2.47 4.26
N GLU A 163 2.65 -3.65 4.76
CA GLU A 163 3.41 -4.83 4.37
C GLU A 163 2.82 -5.49 3.12
N TYR A 164 3.68 -6.12 2.31
CA TYR A 164 3.31 -6.88 1.12
C TYR A 164 4.40 -7.86 0.73
N THR A 165 4.05 -8.86 -0.09
CA THR A 165 5.02 -9.87 -0.56
C THR A 165 5.01 -9.94 -2.09
N LEU A 166 6.19 -10.09 -2.68
CA LEU A 166 6.42 -10.18 -4.12
C LEU A 166 6.53 -11.63 -4.57
N PHE A 167 5.74 -11.98 -5.60
CA PHE A 167 5.66 -13.32 -6.17
C PHE A 167 5.99 -13.30 -7.65
N ASP A 168 6.58 -14.36 -8.15
CA ASP A 168 6.74 -14.60 -9.57
C ASP A 168 5.42 -15.03 -10.24
N GLU A 169 5.46 -15.29 -11.53
CA GLU A 169 4.30 -15.72 -12.31
C GLU A 169 3.71 -17.07 -11.89
N LEU A 170 4.53 -17.91 -11.23
CA LEU A 170 4.15 -19.25 -10.75
C LEU A 170 3.69 -19.25 -9.28
N ASP A 171 3.42 -18.07 -8.72
CA ASP A 171 3.06 -17.88 -7.31
C ASP A 171 4.14 -18.38 -6.32
N GLN A 172 5.43 -18.26 -6.74
CA GLN A 172 6.55 -18.49 -5.84
C GLN A 172 7.08 -17.14 -5.32
N PRO A 173 7.25 -16.98 -4.01
CA PRO A 173 7.89 -15.77 -3.47
C PRO A 173 9.35 -15.69 -3.93
N PHE A 174 9.82 -14.53 -4.31
CA PHE A 174 11.22 -14.35 -4.66
C PHE A 174 12.14 -14.69 -3.49
N GLY A 175 13.30 -15.28 -3.78
CA GLY A 175 14.24 -15.72 -2.75
C GLY A 175 13.96 -17.08 -2.14
N TRP A 176 12.84 -17.73 -2.49
CA TRP A 176 12.58 -19.12 -2.11
C TRP A 176 13.28 -20.07 -3.09
N PRO A 177 14.07 -21.04 -2.56
CA PRO A 177 14.72 -22.02 -3.43
C PRO A 177 13.68 -22.93 -4.09
N ARG A 178 13.92 -23.28 -5.34
CA ARG A 178 13.07 -24.25 -6.04
C ARG A 178 13.17 -25.62 -5.37
N GLY A 179 12.04 -26.14 -4.90
CA GLY A 179 11.96 -27.45 -4.23
C GLY A 179 12.49 -27.46 -2.80
N GLY A 180 12.50 -26.33 -2.11
CA GLY A 180 12.96 -26.24 -0.71
C GLY A 180 12.40 -25.03 0.02
N PHE A 181 13.02 -24.71 1.14
CA PHE A 181 12.69 -23.55 1.98
C PHE A 181 13.91 -22.61 2.06
N PRO A 182 13.70 -21.30 2.27
CA PRO A 182 14.80 -20.38 2.56
C PRO A 182 15.41 -20.69 3.93
N GLY A 183 16.52 -20.03 4.24
CA GLY A 183 17.08 -20.04 5.59
C GLY A 183 16.10 -19.49 6.63
N PRO A 184 16.37 -19.67 7.92
CA PRO A 184 15.52 -19.15 9.00
C PRO A 184 15.24 -17.66 8.84
N GLN A 185 14.06 -17.22 9.28
CA GLN A 185 13.69 -15.81 9.33
C GLN A 185 14.66 -15.00 10.20
N GLY A 186 14.81 -13.71 9.88
CA GLY A 186 15.65 -12.76 10.61
C GLY A 186 16.68 -12.05 9.74
N PRO A 187 17.55 -12.73 8.95
CA PRO A 187 18.58 -12.05 8.17
C PRO A 187 18.03 -11.17 7.02
N TYR A 188 16.75 -11.27 6.70
CA TYR A 188 16.07 -10.51 5.64
C TYR A 188 15.58 -9.15 6.11
N TYR A 189 15.21 -9.02 7.40
CA TYR A 189 14.73 -7.78 7.97
C TYR A 189 15.78 -6.67 7.85
N CYS A 190 15.41 -5.58 7.17
CA CYS A 190 16.33 -4.49 6.82
C CYS A 190 17.60 -4.98 6.11
N GLY A 191 17.53 -6.11 5.39
CA GLY A 191 18.65 -6.82 4.82
C GLY A 191 19.36 -6.05 3.71
N VAL A 192 20.65 -6.30 3.57
CA VAL A 192 21.51 -5.74 2.53
C VAL A 192 22.37 -6.87 1.94
N GLY A 193 22.47 -6.87 0.62
CA GLY A 193 23.29 -7.82 -0.13
C GLY A 193 22.49 -8.93 -0.78
N THR A 194 23.10 -9.56 -1.80
CA THR A 194 22.53 -10.67 -2.55
C THR A 194 22.22 -11.85 -1.62
N GLY A 195 21.04 -12.43 -1.74
CA GLY A 195 20.57 -13.54 -0.91
C GLY A 195 19.96 -13.12 0.43
N LYS A 196 19.92 -11.81 0.74
CA LYS A 196 19.23 -11.25 1.91
C LYS A 196 18.11 -10.30 1.55
N VAL A 197 18.14 -9.75 0.33
CA VAL A 197 17.11 -8.84 -0.16
C VAL A 197 16.79 -9.16 -1.62
N TYR A 198 15.52 -9.06 -1.98
CA TYR A 198 15.00 -9.41 -3.30
C TYR A 198 14.08 -8.29 -3.80
N CYS A 199 14.13 -8.02 -5.11
CA CYS A 199 13.26 -7.06 -5.82
C CYS A 199 13.33 -5.62 -5.29
N ARG A 200 14.49 -5.17 -4.82
CA ARG A 200 14.68 -3.78 -4.35
C ARG A 200 14.42 -2.74 -5.44
N ASP A 201 14.71 -3.05 -6.67
CA ASP A 201 14.46 -2.22 -7.86
C ASP A 201 12.97 -1.87 -8.01
N ILE A 202 12.08 -2.83 -7.79
CA ILE A 202 10.62 -2.62 -7.81
C ILE A 202 10.20 -1.69 -6.67
N VAL A 203 10.72 -1.93 -5.47
CA VAL A 203 10.42 -1.15 -4.27
C VAL A 203 10.88 0.30 -4.42
N GLU A 204 12.08 0.51 -4.94
CA GLU A 204 12.64 1.86 -5.21
C GLU A 204 11.85 2.57 -6.34
N ALA A 205 11.44 1.84 -7.38
CA ALA A 205 10.59 2.39 -8.43
C ALA A 205 9.23 2.84 -7.89
N HIS A 206 8.60 2.02 -7.04
CA HIS A 206 7.36 2.39 -6.35
C HIS A 206 7.53 3.61 -5.45
N TYR A 207 8.60 3.66 -4.65
CA TYR A 207 8.91 4.82 -3.80
C TYR A 207 8.97 6.10 -4.63
N ARG A 208 9.70 6.05 -5.75
CA ARG A 208 9.85 7.19 -6.66
C ARG A 208 8.53 7.59 -7.31
N ALA A 209 7.70 6.62 -7.72
CA ALA A 209 6.38 6.86 -8.27
C ALA A 209 5.45 7.54 -7.26
N CYS A 210 5.47 7.10 -5.99
CA CYS A 210 4.73 7.72 -4.89
C CYS A 210 5.16 9.17 -4.66
N LEU A 211 6.46 9.45 -4.61
CA LEU A 211 6.96 10.82 -4.46
C LEU A 211 6.51 11.73 -5.62
N TYR A 212 6.57 11.22 -6.87
CA TYR A 212 6.13 11.99 -8.04
C TYR A 212 4.63 12.29 -7.99
N ALA A 213 3.82 11.33 -7.56
CA ALA A 213 2.38 11.47 -7.40
C ALA A 213 1.97 12.34 -6.19
N GLY A 214 2.92 12.77 -5.35
CA GLY A 214 2.64 13.57 -4.15
C GLY A 214 2.10 12.76 -2.97
N ILE A 215 2.29 11.41 -2.99
CA ILE A 215 1.96 10.57 -1.84
C ILE A 215 2.98 10.85 -0.72
N LYS A 216 2.47 10.98 0.50
CA LYS A 216 3.28 11.19 1.72
C LYS A 216 3.97 9.88 2.16
N ILE A 217 4.64 9.21 1.19
CA ILE A 217 5.46 8.04 1.52
C ILE A 217 6.63 8.50 2.38
N SER A 218 6.82 7.88 3.54
CA SER A 218 7.79 8.32 4.55
C SER A 218 8.95 7.35 4.75
N GLY A 219 8.83 6.11 4.28
CA GLY A 219 9.91 5.13 4.39
C GLY A 219 9.61 3.81 3.72
N ILE A 220 10.63 2.97 3.61
CA ILE A 220 10.57 1.57 3.17
C ILE A 220 11.56 0.74 3.98
N ASN A 221 11.26 -0.52 4.18
CA ASN A 221 12.20 -1.53 4.68
C ASN A 221 11.85 -2.92 4.15
N ALA A 222 12.87 -3.76 4.02
CA ALA A 222 12.67 -5.17 3.81
C ALA A 222 12.20 -5.83 5.11
N GLU A 223 11.29 -6.79 4.99
CA GLU A 223 10.64 -7.47 6.10
C GLU A 223 11.25 -8.84 6.40
N VAL A 224 10.65 -9.55 7.36
CA VAL A 224 11.21 -10.77 7.96
C VAL A 224 11.24 -11.95 6.99
N LEU A 225 10.31 -12.00 6.01
CA LEU A 225 10.32 -13.01 4.94
C LEU A 225 11.16 -12.54 3.74
N PRO A 226 11.79 -13.46 2.99
CA PRO A 226 12.32 -13.13 1.67
C PRO A 226 11.23 -12.53 0.76
N SER A 227 11.56 -11.48 0.03
CA SER A 227 10.64 -10.71 -0.82
C SER A 227 9.44 -10.05 -0.13
N GLN A 228 9.38 -10.06 1.18
CA GLN A 228 8.43 -9.25 1.94
C GLN A 228 9.04 -7.86 2.19
N TRP A 229 8.23 -6.85 1.96
CA TRP A 229 8.59 -5.45 2.11
C TRP A 229 7.50 -4.70 2.83
N GLU A 230 7.88 -3.57 3.39
CA GLU A 230 6.98 -2.60 4.00
C GLU A 230 7.27 -1.21 3.44
N TYR A 231 6.22 -0.41 3.26
CA TYR A 231 6.35 1.03 3.09
C TYR A 231 5.40 1.76 4.04
N GLN A 232 5.79 2.97 4.45
CA GLN A 232 5.02 3.78 5.36
C GLN A 232 4.46 5.00 4.63
N VAL A 233 3.18 5.32 4.86
CA VAL A 233 2.50 6.51 4.36
C VAL A 233 1.99 7.34 5.53
N GLY A 234 2.28 8.61 5.51
CA GLY A 234 1.85 9.57 6.51
C GLY A 234 2.97 10.44 7.09
N PRO A 235 2.62 11.30 8.08
CA PRO A 235 1.27 11.46 8.63
C PRO A 235 0.31 12.15 7.65
N CYS A 236 -0.93 11.64 7.62
CA CYS A 236 -2.05 12.23 6.88
C CYS A 236 -3.17 12.58 7.84
N GLU A 237 -3.92 13.64 7.53
CA GLU A 237 -5.05 14.07 8.35
C GLU A 237 -6.38 13.53 7.77
N GLY A 238 -7.21 12.97 8.63
CA GLY A 238 -8.56 12.59 8.29
C GLY A 238 -8.67 11.63 7.11
N ILE A 239 -9.54 11.95 6.15
CA ILE A 239 -9.84 11.11 4.98
C ILE A 239 -8.63 10.94 4.05
N GLU A 240 -7.70 11.88 4.04
CA GLU A 240 -6.50 11.85 3.20
C GLU A 240 -5.70 10.54 3.39
N MET A 241 -5.69 9.97 4.59
CA MET A 241 -4.94 8.75 4.85
C MET A 241 -5.41 7.58 3.99
N GLY A 242 -6.72 7.37 3.91
CA GLY A 242 -7.30 6.32 3.08
C GLY A 242 -7.06 6.55 1.60
N ASP A 243 -7.23 7.79 1.14
CA ASP A 243 -7.00 8.19 -0.25
C ASP A 243 -5.57 7.92 -0.68
N GLN A 244 -4.61 8.34 0.12
CA GLN A 244 -3.18 8.16 -0.18
C GLN A 244 -2.74 6.70 -0.11
N LEU A 245 -3.24 5.91 0.84
CA LEU A 245 -2.89 4.49 0.91
C LEU A 245 -3.46 3.71 -0.28
N TRP A 246 -4.71 3.95 -0.68
CA TRP A 246 -5.28 3.30 -1.86
C TRP A 246 -4.54 3.69 -3.14
N MET A 247 -4.19 4.96 -3.29
CA MET A 247 -3.38 5.40 -4.42
C MET A 247 -1.99 4.78 -4.42
N SER A 248 -1.33 4.65 -3.27
CA SER A 248 -0.03 3.98 -3.16
C SER A 248 -0.10 2.49 -3.52
N ARG A 249 -1.17 1.78 -3.15
CA ARG A 249 -1.43 0.39 -3.57
C ARG A 249 -1.61 0.29 -5.08
N PHE A 250 -2.38 1.20 -5.69
CA PHE A 250 -2.53 1.27 -7.15
C PHE A 250 -1.18 1.47 -7.83
N LEU A 251 -0.38 2.42 -7.37
CA LEU A 251 0.97 2.67 -7.92
C LEU A 251 1.87 1.44 -7.80
N LEU A 252 1.79 0.71 -6.69
CA LEU A 252 2.59 -0.51 -6.49
C LEU A 252 2.21 -1.60 -7.50
N HIS A 253 0.92 -1.85 -7.71
CA HIS A 253 0.46 -2.79 -8.72
C HIS A 253 0.90 -2.39 -10.13
N ARG A 254 0.76 -1.11 -10.49
CA ARG A 254 1.15 -0.61 -11.82
C ARG A 254 2.66 -0.69 -12.05
N VAL A 255 3.47 -0.37 -11.04
CA VAL A 255 4.92 -0.58 -11.12
C VAL A 255 5.25 -2.06 -11.30
N ALA A 256 4.61 -2.93 -10.52
CA ALA A 256 4.85 -4.37 -10.59
C ALA A 256 4.50 -4.97 -11.96
N GLU A 257 3.47 -4.45 -12.66
CA GLU A 257 3.14 -4.83 -14.04
C GLU A 257 4.33 -4.64 -14.99
N GLU A 258 5.09 -3.56 -14.85
CA GLU A 258 6.26 -3.27 -15.70
C GLU A 258 7.40 -4.27 -15.48
N PHE A 259 7.46 -4.89 -14.31
CA PHE A 259 8.46 -5.91 -13.94
C PHE A 259 7.95 -7.35 -14.12
N GLY A 260 6.66 -7.54 -14.45
CA GLY A 260 6.04 -8.86 -14.58
C GLY A 260 5.96 -9.61 -13.24
N VAL A 261 5.70 -8.89 -12.14
CA VAL A 261 5.71 -9.38 -10.75
C VAL A 261 4.33 -9.24 -10.13
N LYS A 262 3.90 -10.23 -9.36
CA LYS A 262 2.64 -10.18 -8.61
C LYS A 262 2.86 -9.60 -7.21
N ILE A 263 1.91 -8.78 -6.76
CA ILE A 263 1.85 -8.23 -5.40
C ILE A 263 0.79 -8.97 -4.60
N SER A 264 1.12 -9.39 -3.39
CA SER A 264 0.18 -9.95 -2.44
C SER A 264 0.09 -9.11 -1.17
N PHE A 265 -1.12 -8.69 -0.84
CA PHE A 265 -1.49 -8.11 0.46
C PHE A 265 -2.16 -9.14 1.38
N HIS A 266 -2.08 -10.43 1.07
CA HIS A 266 -2.67 -11.46 1.92
C HIS A 266 -2.01 -11.46 3.30
N PRO A 267 -2.77 -11.52 4.43
CA PRO A 267 -2.21 -11.46 5.78
C PRO A 267 -1.31 -12.65 6.13
N LYS A 268 -1.46 -13.76 5.43
CA LYS A 268 -0.62 -14.96 5.56
C LYS A 268 -0.23 -15.47 4.17
N PRO A 269 0.71 -14.79 3.48
CA PRO A 269 1.05 -15.13 2.09
C PRO A 269 1.68 -16.52 1.98
N ILE A 270 2.37 -16.97 3.01
CA ILE A 270 3.02 -18.28 3.08
C ILE A 270 2.45 -19.08 4.25
N LYS A 271 1.93 -20.27 3.97
CA LYS A 271 1.41 -21.18 5.00
C LYS A 271 2.54 -21.76 5.85
N GLY A 272 2.24 -22.11 7.10
CA GLY A 272 3.19 -22.71 8.05
C GLY A 272 3.76 -21.70 9.04
N ASP A 273 4.91 -22.01 9.63
CA ASP A 273 5.53 -21.23 10.71
C ASP A 273 6.38 -20.07 10.15
N TRP A 274 5.72 -19.16 9.43
CA TRP A 274 6.29 -17.97 8.79
C TRP A 274 5.53 -16.71 9.23
N ASN A 275 6.20 -15.55 9.15
CA ASN A 275 5.56 -14.27 9.43
C ASN A 275 4.35 -14.03 8.51
N GLY A 276 3.35 -13.30 9.03
CA GLY A 276 2.26 -12.73 8.25
C GLY A 276 2.59 -11.32 7.75
N SER A 277 1.58 -10.68 7.16
CA SER A 277 1.65 -9.30 6.67
C SER A 277 0.54 -8.46 7.29
N GLY A 278 0.91 -7.32 7.85
CA GLY A 278 0.02 -6.39 8.54
C GLY A 278 -0.13 -5.04 7.84
N LEU A 279 -1.04 -4.25 8.38
CA LEU A 279 -1.21 -2.83 8.10
C LEU A 279 -1.25 -2.09 9.44
N HIS A 280 -0.10 -1.97 10.08
CA HIS A 280 -0.02 -1.30 11.37
C HIS A 280 -0.45 0.15 11.22
N THR A 281 -1.32 0.59 12.12
CA THR A 281 -1.97 1.88 12.03
C THR A 281 -1.60 2.75 13.21
N ASN A 282 -0.76 3.74 12.98
CA ASN A 282 -0.43 4.77 13.95
C ASN A 282 -1.52 5.84 13.94
N VAL A 283 -1.96 6.27 15.10
CA VAL A 283 -3.02 7.28 15.25
C VAL A 283 -2.76 8.24 16.39
N SER A 284 -3.11 9.49 16.18
CA SER A 284 -3.15 10.51 17.24
C SER A 284 -4.22 11.55 16.95
N THR A 285 -4.73 12.18 18.03
CA THR A 285 -5.52 13.40 17.95
C THR A 285 -4.69 14.60 18.43
N ALA A 286 -5.18 15.82 18.22
CA ALA A 286 -4.51 17.02 18.73
C ALA A 286 -4.23 16.93 20.25
N ALA A 287 -5.20 16.42 21.03
CA ALA A 287 -5.06 16.24 22.48
C ALA A 287 -3.97 15.23 22.84
N MET A 288 -3.83 14.13 22.10
CA MET A 288 -2.78 13.14 22.31
C MET A 288 -1.38 13.69 22.01
N ARG A 289 -1.25 14.60 21.04
CA ARG A 289 0.01 15.24 20.66
C ARG A 289 0.43 16.41 21.55
N ALA A 290 -0.47 16.90 22.41
CA ALA A 290 -0.19 17.98 23.33
C ALA A 290 0.51 17.48 24.61
N PRO A 291 1.26 18.31 25.34
CA PRO A 291 1.83 17.95 26.64
C PRO A 291 0.77 17.37 27.58
N GLY A 292 1.04 16.23 28.21
CA GLY A 292 0.08 15.49 29.03
C GLY A 292 -0.92 14.64 28.23
N GLY A 293 -0.64 14.42 26.94
CA GLY A 293 -1.50 13.66 26.03
C GLY A 293 -1.63 12.17 26.34
N MET A 294 -0.75 11.60 27.20
CA MET A 294 -0.77 10.17 27.55
C MET A 294 -2.14 9.72 28.08
N LYS A 295 -2.80 10.53 28.89
CA LYS A 295 -4.14 10.21 29.41
C LYS A 295 -5.18 10.01 28.30
N TYR A 296 -5.08 10.75 27.21
CA TYR A 296 -5.97 10.58 26.04
C TYR A 296 -5.62 9.34 25.21
N ILE A 297 -4.34 8.95 25.20
CA ILE A 297 -3.89 7.69 24.62
C ILE A 297 -4.45 6.51 25.43
N GLU A 298 -4.32 6.55 26.75
CA GLU A 298 -4.84 5.51 27.65
C GLU A 298 -6.37 5.38 27.56
N ASP A 299 -7.12 6.51 27.56
CA ASP A 299 -8.58 6.53 27.36
C ASP A 299 -8.97 5.89 26.00
N ALA A 300 -8.25 6.24 24.92
CA ALA A 300 -8.48 5.64 23.61
C ALA A 300 -8.25 4.12 23.61
N ILE A 301 -7.20 3.65 24.28
CA ILE A 301 -6.89 2.21 24.38
C ILE A 301 -8.00 1.47 25.14
N GLU A 302 -8.52 2.06 26.22
CA GLU A 302 -9.66 1.47 26.96
C GLU A 302 -10.93 1.37 26.10
N LYS A 303 -11.22 2.39 25.28
CA LYS A 303 -12.34 2.37 24.33
C LYS A 303 -12.15 1.30 23.26
N LEU A 304 -10.94 1.18 22.69
CA LEU A 304 -10.59 0.16 21.72
C LEU A 304 -10.71 -1.26 22.30
N ALA A 305 -10.37 -1.46 23.58
CA ALA A 305 -10.52 -2.74 24.25
C ALA A 305 -12.00 -3.18 24.34
N LYS A 306 -12.90 -2.25 24.61
CA LYS A 306 -14.35 -2.52 24.70
C LYS A 306 -14.96 -2.92 23.35
N ARG A 307 -14.45 -2.36 22.26
CA ARG A 307 -14.93 -2.62 20.89
C ARG A 307 -14.02 -3.56 20.07
N HIS A 308 -13.16 -4.33 20.75
CA HIS A 308 -12.16 -5.18 20.08
C HIS A 308 -12.73 -6.03 18.94
N LYS A 309 -13.85 -6.74 19.18
CA LYS A 309 -14.48 -7.62 18.18
C LYS A 309 -15.01 -6.86 16.96
N GLU A 310 -15.55 -5.67 17.17
CA GLU A 310 -16.05 -4.83 16.07
C GLU A 310 -14.90 -4.37 15.17
N HIS A 311 -13.77 -3.98 15.76
CA HIS A 311 -12.56 -3.64 15.02
C HIS A 311 -12.03 -4.83 14.23
N ILE A 312 -11.90 -6.00 14.85
CA ILE A 312 -11.42 -7.22 14.18
C ILE A 312 -12.29 -7.56 12.96
N ALA A 313 -13.61 -7.34 13.03
CA ALA A 313 -14.53 -7.63 11.94
C ALA A 313 -14.26 -6.84 10.64
N VAL A 314 -13.59 -5.69 10.73
CA VAL A 314 -13.25 -4.82 9.58
C VAL A 314 -11.74 -4.71 9.33
N TYR A 315 -10.93 -5.45 10.05
CA TYR A 315 -9.46 -5.38 9.99
C TYR A 315 -8.85 -6.36 8.96
N GLY A 316 -9.62 -6.72 7.94
CA GLY A 316 -9.17 -7.51 6.79
C GLY A 316 -9.57 -8.98 6.86
N ASP A 317 -9.65 -9.58 5.69
CA ASP A 317 -10.01 -11.00 5.54
C ASP A 317 -8.84 -11.90 5.94
N ASP A 318 -9.13 -13.11 6.42
CA ASP A 318 -8.15 -14.13 6.82
C ASP A 318 -7.16 -13.69 7.92
N ASN A 319 -7.45 -12.63 8.66
CA ASN A 319 -6.57 -12.10 9.70
C ASN A 319 -6.39 -13.08 10.89
N THR A 320 -7.28 -14.06 11.05
CA THR A 320 -7.15 -15.19 11.97
C THR A 320 -5.89 -16.01 11.70
N MET A 321 -5.45 -16.07 10.45
CA MET A 321 -4.24 -16.79 10.04
C MET A 321 -2.96 -16.06 10.47
N ARG A 322 -3.04 -14.74 10.73
CA ARG A 322 -1.91 -13.89 11.12
C ARG A 322 -1.87 -13.65 12.64
N LEU A 323 -3.01 -13.29 13.26
CA LEU A 323 -3.08 -12.93 14.69
C LEU A 323 -3.14 -14.18 15.59
N THR A 324 -2.03 -14.88 15.68
CA THR A 324 -1.92 -16.19 16.38
C THR A 324 -1.24 -16.11 17.74
N GLY A 325 -0.77 -14.94 18.16
CA GLY A 325 0.08 -14.75 19.35
C GLY A 325 1.54 -15.18 19.15
N LYS A 326 1.92 -15.42 17.88
CA LYS A 326 3.29 -15.72 17.45
C LYS A 326 3.74 -14.71 16.39
N HIS A 327 5.05 -14.74 16.07
CA HIS A 327 5.60 -13.89 15.00
C HIS A 327 5.29 -12.39 15.19
N GLU A 328 5.52 -11.91 16.42
CA GLU A 328 5.31 -10.50 16.78
C GLU A 328 3.85 -10.01 16.61
N THR A 329 2.87 -10.90 16.77
CA THR A 329 1.45 -10.56 16.73
C THR A 329 0.76 -10.87 18.06
N GLY A 330 -0.28 -10.07 18.39
CA GLY A 330 -1.24 -10.43 19.42
C GLY A 330 -2.11 -11.63 19.03
N ASN A 331 -2.89 -12.15 19.98
CA ASN A 331 -3.92 -13.13 19.72
C ASN A 331 -5.21 -12.44 19.29
N ILE A 332 -5.88 -12.97 18.25
CA ILE A 332 -7.09 -12.35 17.69
C ILE A 332 -8.26 -12.26 18.69
N GLU A 333 -8.34 -13.21 19.63
CA GLU A 333 -9.42 -13.28 20.62
C GLU A 333 -9.15 -12.39 21.87
N GLN A 334 -7.93 -11.86 22.00
CA GLN A 334 -7.51 -11.17 23.22
C GLN A 334 -6.94 -9.79 22.89
N PHE A 335 -7.52 -8.76 23.49
CA PHE A 335 -6.96 -7.43 23.44
C PHE A 335 -5.85 -7.28 24.49
N SER A 336 -4.73 -6.71 24.06
CA SER A 336 -3.62 -6.38 24.95
C SER A 336 -2.97 -5.07 24.50
N TYR A 337 -2.24 -4.43 25.43
CA TYR A 337 -1.41 -3.28 25.06
C TYR A 337 -0.14 -3.25 25.91
N GLY A 338 0.87 -2.58 25.39
CA GLY A 338 2.13 -2.43 26.13
C GLY A 338 3.06 -1.38 25.52
N VAL A 339 4.05 -0.95 26.34
CA VAL A 339 5.09 -0.02 25.91
C VAL A 339 6.19 -0.80 25.20
N ALA A 340 6.44 -0.46 23.92
CA ALA A 340 7.43 -1.11 23.05
C ALA A 340 7.23 -2.63 22.92
N ASP A 341 6.01 -3.12 23.14
CA ASP A 341 5.65 -4.53 23.06
C ASP A 341 5.08 -4.87 21.70
N ARG A 342 5.83 -5.60 20.88
CA ARG A 342 5.43 -6.04 19.53
C ARG A 342 4.45 -7.21 19.53
N GLY A 343 4.30 -7.90 20.66
CA GLY A 343 3.36 -9.01 20.84
C GLY A 343 1.95 -8.55 21.27
N SER A 344 1.72 -7.25 21.46
CA SER A 344 0.44 -6.72 21.90
C SER A 344 -0.42 -6.24 20.72
N SER A 345 -1.73 -6.07 20.98
CA SER A 345 -2.69 -5.50 20.01
C SER A 345 -2.40 -4.02 19.77
N ILE A 346 -2.12 -3.28 20.83
CA ILE A 346 -1.77 -1.86 20.80
C ILE A 346 -0.38 -1.67 21.40
N ARG A 347 0.47 -0.97 20.66
CA ARG A 347 1.82 -0.62 21.10
C ARG A 347 1.93 0.89 21.33
N ILE A 348 2.39 1.28 22.51
CA ILE A 348 2.81 2.66 22.79
C ILE A 348 4.31 2.73 22.52
N PRO A 349 4.79 3.58 21.60
CA PRO A 349 6.23 3.75 21.36
C PRO A 349 6.95 4.18 22.66
N ARG A 350 8.18 3.69 22.84
CA ARG A 350 8.96 4.01 24.05
C ARG A 350 9.24 5.51 24.21
N SER A 351 9.42 6.24 23.11
CA SER A 351 9.57 7.71 23.13
C SER A 351 8.30 8.38 23.64
N VAL A 352 7.13 7.96 23.16
CA VAL A 352 5.83 8.48 23.60
C VAL A 352 5.60 8.25 25.10
N ALA A 353 5.89 7.05 25.59
CA ALA A 353 5.81 6.73 27.01
C ALA A 353 6.75 7.59 27.87
N LYS A 354 7.95 7.90 27.34
CA LYS A 354 8.93 8.75 28.02
C LYS A 354 8.51 10.23 28.03
N GLU A 355 7.99 10.73 26.91
CA GLU A 355 7.61 12.13 26.73
C GLU A 355 6.24 12.46 27.33
N GLY A 356 5.36 11.45 27.47
CA GLY A 356 4.04 11.58 28.04
C GLY A 356 3.00 12.14 27.05
N TYR A 357 3.27 12.13 25.76
CA TYR A 357 2.36 12.51 24.67
C TYR A 357 2.82 11.97 23.34
N GLY A 358 1.94 11.93 22.32
CA GLY A 358 2.28 11.51 20.97
C GLY A 358 1.17 10.70 20.31
N TYR A 359 1.40 9.41 20.07
CA TYR A 359 0.53 8.51 19.33
C TYR A 359 0.62 7.09 19.87
N PHE A 360 -0.26 6.22 19.40
CA PHE A 360 -0.15 4.77 19.59
C PHE A 360 -0.28 4.05 18.25
N GLU A 361 0.15 2.78 18.21
CA GLU A 361 0.14 1.91 17.07
C GLU A 361 -0.86 0.77 17.29
N ASP A 362 -1.88 0.66 16.42
CA ASP A 362 -2.75 -0.52 16.35
C ASP A 362 -2.12 -1.54 15.39
N ARG A 363 -1.72 -2.68 15.93
CA ARG A 363 -1.03 -3.76 15.21
C ARG A 363 -1.96 -4.86 14.70
N ARG A 364 -3.27 -4.71 14.97
CA ARG A 364 -4.28 -5.71 14.61
C ARG A 364 -4.66 -5.75 13.13
N PRO A 365 -4.71 -4.63 12.36
CA PRO A 365 -5.14 -4.69 10.97
C PRO A 365 -4.23 -5.54 10.09
N ALA A 366 -4.85 -6.34 9.20
CA ALA A 366 -4.17 -7.13 8.18
C ALA A 366 -3.75 -6.26 6.99
N SER A 367 -2.76 -6.70 6.24
CA SER A 367 -2.24 -5.98 5.07
C SER A 367 -3.27 -5.75 3.97
N ASN A 368 -4.31 -6.61 3.85
CA ASN A 368 -5.41 -6.48 2.89
C ASN A 368 -6.58 -5.62 3.40
N ALA A 369 -6.54 -5.14 4.64
CA ALA A 369 -7.63 -4.35 5.20
C ALA A 369 -7.85 -3.03 4.45
N CYS A 370 -9.10 -2.57 4.41
CA CYS A 370 -9.47 -1.29 3.81
C CYS A 370 -9.11 -0.14 4.75
N PRO A 371 -8.24 0.81 4.35
CA PRO A 371 -7.84 1.91 5.22
C PRO A 371 -9.00 2.82 5.64
N TYR A 372 -10.04 2.98 4.81
CA TYR A 372 -11.23 3.74 5.19
C TYR A 372 -12.00 3.09 6.34
N GLN A 373 -12.14 1.76 6.30
CA GLN A 373 -12.80 1.02 7.39
C GLN A 373 -11.98 1.08 8.67
N ILE A 374 -10.65 0.93 8.58
CA ILE A 374 -9.76 1.02 9.74
C ILE A 374 -9.84 2.40 10.39
N THR A 375 -9.57 3.45 9.63
CA THR A 375 -9.50 4.82 10.17
C THR A 375 -10.87 5.32 10.60
N GLY A 376 -11.93 4.95 9.88
CA GLY A 376 -13.32 5.30 10.23
C GLY A 376 -13.74 4.72 11.56
N ILE A 377 -13.65 3.39 11.75
CA ILE A 377 -14.03 2.76 13.03
C ILE A 377 -13.13 3.23 14.19
N MET A 378 -11.87 3.55 13.90
CA MET A 378 -10.94 4.05 14.90
C MET A 378 -11.37 5.41 15.42
N ILE A 379 -11.69 6.36 14.54
CA ILE A 379 -12.18 7.70 14.95
C ILE A 379 -13.54 7.62 15.63
N GLU A 380 -14.46 6.82 15.12
CA GLU A 380 -15.74 6.58 15.78
C GLU A 380 -15.56 6.08 17.23
N THR A 381 -14.61 5.17 17.44
CA THR A 381 -14.34 4.60 18.76
C THR A 381 -13.67 5.60 19.71
N ILE A 382 -12.60 6.27 19.26
CA ILE A 382 -11.79 7.11 20.15
C ILE A 382 -12.40 8.49 20.39
N CYS A 383 -13.11 9.05 19.41
CA CYS A 383 -13.71 10.38 19.47
C CYS A 383 -15.23 10.36 19.74
N GLY A 384 -15.91 9.26 19.40
CA GLY A 384 -17.34 9.09 19.67
C GLY A 384 -17.65 9.02 21.18
N SER A 385 -18.87 9.46 21.56
CA SER A 385 -19.41 9.19 22.88
C SER A 385 -19.76 7.69 22.93
N LEU A 386 -19.16 6.96 23.85
CA LEU A 386 -19.66 5.64 24.20
C LEU A 386 -21.05 5.86 24.83
N GLU A 387 -22.13 5.60 24.09
CA GLU A 387 -23.44 5.45 24.73
C GLU A 387 -23.31 4.33 25.77
N GLN A 388 -23.67 4.66 27.00
CA GLN A 388 -23.58 3.77 28.17
C GLN A 388 -24.60 2.65 28.09
#